data_b50e50686ac46f66806973f7c045e1bf
#
_entry.id   b50e50686ac46f66806973f7c045e1bf
#
_cell.length_a   1.000
_cell.length_b   1.000
_cell.length_c   1.000
_cell.angle_alpha   90.00
_cell.angle_beta   90.00
_cell.angle_gamma   90.00
#
_symmetry.space_group_name_H-M   'P 1'
#
loop_
_entity.id
_entity.type
_entity.pdbx_description
1 polymer ?
#
loop_
_entity_poly.entity_id
_entity_poly.type
_entity_poly.pdbx_seq_one_letter_code
_entity_poly.pdbx_strand_id
1 'polypeptide(L)'
;MSDAALFCDTCSAIQPPGQADHFTRFGQPVSFDLDPAALEAAYFDLQRKLHPDRFATRSGREKALSQSQAVAVNEAYETLSDPLRRAAYLLSLNGRTADVDRDSTISDPELLMESMEAREALAEAETVEEVVGLSRETNGKIRSCEQELAAAFTAGDLDQAGALTT
;
A
#
# COMPACT_ATOMS: atom_id res chain seq x y z
N MET A 1 -26.07 4.00 -4.92
CA MET A 1 -25.04 4.89 -4.34
C MET A 1 -23.75 4.09 -4.35
N SER A 2 -22.65 4.65 -4.84
CA SER A 2 -21.36 3.96 -4.80
C SER A 2 -20.89 3.90 -3.35
N ASP A 3 -20.47 2.73 -2.89
CA ASP A 3 -20.03 2.47 -1.50
C ASP A 3 -18.76 3.28 -1.12
N ALA A 4 -18.06 3.82 -2.12
CA ALA A 4 -16.89 4.69 -1.99
C ALA A 4 -17.19 6.19 -2.06
N ALA A 5 -18.45 6.61 -2.24
CA ALA A 5 -18.78 8.02 -2.41
C ALA A 5 -18.52 8.81 -1.14
N LEU A 6 -17.62 9.81 -1.20
CA LEU A 6 -17.37 10.73 -0.08
C LEU A 6 -18.57 11.62 0.24
N PHE A 7 -19.33 11.96 -0.77
CA PHE A 7 -20.48 12.88 -0.68
C PHE A 7 -21.71 12.29 -1.37
N CYS A 8 -22.87 12.63 -0.84
CA CYS A 8 -24.12 12.26 -1.47
C CYS A 8 -24.30 13.02 -2.80
N ASP A 9 -24.60 12.30 -3.88
CA ASP A 9 -24.78 12.90 -5.22
C ASP A 9 -25.96 13.88 -5.29
N THR A 10 -26.95 13.72 -4.40
CA THR A 10 -28.16 14.54 -4.39
C THR A 10 -28.03 15.82 -3.56
N CYS A 11 -27.41 15.74 -2.36
CA CYS A 11 -27.37 16.85 -1.42
C CYS A 11 -25.96 17.26 -0.99
N SER A 12 -24.91 16.64 -1.54
CA SER A 12 -23.50 16.89 -1.24
C SER A 12 -23.13 16.76 0.25
N ALA A 13 -23.97 16.09 1.04
CA ALA A 13 -23.65 15.79 2.44
C ALA A 13 -22.55 14.74 2.50
N ILE A 14 -21.57 14.94 3.39
CA ILE A 14 -20.50 13.98 3.62
C ILE A 14 -21.08 12.65 4.13
N GLN A 15 -20.57 11.54 3.60
CA GLN A 15 -21.01 10.19 3.94
C GLN A 15 -20.01 9.54 4.91
N PRO A 16 -20.43 8.57 5.73
CA PRO A 16 -19.50 7.76 6.49
C PRO A 16 -18.61 6.93 5.54
N PRO A 17 -17.39 6.53 5.96
CA PRO A 17 -16.60 5.57 5.20
C PRO A 17 -17.39 4.25 5.09
N GLY A 18 -17.75 3.87 3.85
CA GLY A 18 -18.46 2.62 3.57
C GLY A 18 -17.54 1.40 3.66
N GLN A 19 -18.04 0.26 3.17
CA GLN A 19 -17.30 -1.00 3.09
C GLN A 19 -16.46 -1.13 1.78
N ALA A 20 -16.25 -0.02 1.07
CA ALA A 20 -15.47 -0.01 -0.15
C ALA A 20 -14.03 -0.47 0.12
N ASP A 21 -13.53 -1.36 -0.72
CA ASP A 21 -12.12 -1.74 -0.70
C ASP A 21 -11.21 -0.53 -0.99
N HIS A 22 -9.91 -0.67 -0.70
CA HIS A 22 -8.95 0.41 -0.83
C HIS A 22 -8.77 0.87 -2.28
N PHE A 23 -8.83 -0.04 -3.27
CA PHE A 23 -8.73 0.30 -4.69
C PHE A 23 -9.93 1.12 -5.15
N THR A 24 -11.13 0.66 -4.82
CA THR A 24 -12.37 1.37 -5.13
C THR A 24 -12.39 2.77 -4.53
N ARG A 25 -11.84 2.96 -3.33
CA ARG A 25 -11.74 4.26 -2.64
C ARG A 25 -10.92 5.28 -3.44
N PHE A 26 -9.89 4.83 -4.15
CA PHE A 26 -9.05 5.67 -5.02
C PHE A 26 -9.47 5.64 -6.49
N GLY A 27 -10.53 4.91 -6.84
CA GLY A 27 -10.94 4.73 -8.23
C GLY A 27 -9.90 3.97 -9.07
N GLN A 28 -9.10 3.13 -8.42
CA GLN A 28 -8.08 2.31 -9.06
C GLN A 28 -8.60 0.90 -9.35
N PRO A 29 -8.08 0.23 -10.38
CA PRO A 29 -8.37 -1.18 -10.60
C PRO A 29 -7.78 -2.03 -9.46
N VAL A 30 -8.45 -3.13 -9.13
CA VAL A 30 -7.93 -4.13 -8.18
C VAL A 30 -6.78 -4.88 -8.86
N SER A 31 -5.55 -4.42 -8.64
CA SER A 31 -4.35 -4.95 -9.27
C SER A 31 -3.14 -4.74 -8.36
N PHE A 32 -2.16 -5.64 -8.44
CA PHE A 32 -0.85 -5.43 -7.83
C PHE A 32 -0.09 -4.32 -8.54
N ASP A 33 -0.15 -4.29 -9.87
CA ASP A 33 0.48 -3.25 -10.69
C ASP A 33 -0.38 -1.98 -10.68
N LEU A 34 0.03 -1.00 -9.89
CA LEU A 34 -0.58 0.32 -9.77
C LEU A 34 0.39 1.40 -10.25
N ASP A 35 -0.15 2.43 -10.89
CA ASP A 35 0.61 3.65 -11.15
C ASP A 35 0.75 4.47 -9.84
N PRO A 36 1.98 4.58 -9.28
CA PRO A 36 2.19 5.31 -8.03
C PRO A 36 1.81 6.80 -8.14
N ALA A 37 2.05 7.41 -9.31
CA ALA A 37 1.74 8.82 -9.51
C ALA A 37 0.22 9.06 -9.56
N ALA A 38 -0.52 8.16 -10.20
CA ALA A 38 -1.99 8.22 -10.21
C ALA A 38 -2.59 8.01 -8.81
N LEU A 39 -2.03 7.06 -8.03
CA LEU A 39 -2.46 6.83 -6.65
C LEU A 39 -2.19 8.05 -5.76
N GLU A 40 -0.99 8.63 -5.85
CA GLU A 40 -0.61 9.82 -5.09
C GLU A 40 -1.48 11.03 -5.43
N ALA A 41 -1.74 11.26 -6.72
CA ALA A 41 -2.61 12.33 -7.17
C ALA A 41 -4.03 12.19 -6.63
N ALA A 42 -4.58 10.96 -6.64
CA ALA A 42 -5.88 10.66 -6.08
C ALA A 42 -5.91 10.88 -4.56
N TYR A 43 -4.87 10.48 -3.84
CA TYR A 43 -4.71 10.70 -2.41
C TYR A 43 -4.76 12.19 -2.07
N PHE A 44 -3.96 13.03 -2.72
CA PHE A 44 -3.96 14.48 -2.46
C PHE A 44 -5.29 15.15 -2.81
N ASP A 45 -5.98 14.67 -3.85
CA ASP A 45 -7.31 15.18 -4.18
C ASP A 45 -8.33 14.87 -3.09
N LEU A 46 -8.33 13.63 -2.56
CA LEU A 46 -9.18 13.23 -1.44
C LEU A 46 -8.85 14.00 -0.16
N GLN A 47 -7.57 14.14 0.18
CA GLN A 47 -7.11 14.92 1.33
C GLN A 47 -7.60 16.37 1.26
N ARG A 48 -7.49 17.01 0.10
CA ARG A 48 -7.99 18.38 -0.11
C ARG A 48 -9.50 18.49 0.06
N LYS A 49 -10.26 17.47 -0.39
CA LYS A 49 -11.73 17.41 -0.22
C LYS A 49 -12.13 17.23 1.24
N LEU A 50 -11.33 16.52 2.03
CA LEU A 50 -11.59 16.19 3.42
C LEU A 50 -10.91 17.14 4.41
N HIS A 51 -10.20 18.18 3.93
CA HIS A 51 -9.43 19.07 4.80
C HIS A 51 -10.30 19.70 5.90
N PRO A 52 -9.85 19.72 7.18
CA PRO A 52 -10.62 20.22 8.32
C PRO A 52 -11.18 21.63 8.13
N ASP A 53 -10.45 22.53 7.46
CA ASP A 53 -10.90 23.90 7.20
C ASP A 53 -12.20 23.96 6.39
N ARG A 54 -12.42 23.00 5.52
CA ARG A 54 -13.68 22.91 4.73
C ARG A 54 -14.89 22.59 5.60
N PHE A 55 -14.65 22.01 6.76
CA PHE A 55 -15.67 21.63 7.73
C PHE A 55 -15.68 22.51 8.98
N ALA A 56 -14.84 23.56 9.04
CA ALA A 56 -14.70 24.42 10.22
C ALA A 56 -16.03 25.04 10.68
N THR A 57 -16.91 25.39 9.72
CA THR A 57 -18.24 25.97 9.97
C THR A 57 -19.38 24.95 9.91
N ARG A 58 -19.06 23.67 9.67
CA ARG A 58 -20.05 22.59 9.55
C ARG A 58 -20.45 22.04 10.92
N SER A 59 -21.51 21.24 10.94
CA SER A 59 -21.99 20.55 12.15
C SER A 59 -20.91 19.62 12.74
N GLY A 60 -21.03 19.34 14.06
CA GLY A 60 -20.14 18.39 14.73
C GLY A 60 -20.15 17.00 14.08
N ARG A 61 -21.33 16.57 13.57
CA ARG A 61 -21.46 15.30 12.84
C ARG A 61 -20.65 15.31 11.52
N GLU A 62 -20.72 16.38 10.74
CA GLU A 62 -19.97 16.48 9.48
C GLU A 62 -18.47 16.52 9.73
N LYS A 63 -18.02 17.20 10.80
CA LYS A 63 -16.62 17.19 11.22
C LYS A 63 -16.13 15.76 11.57
N ALA A 64 -16.91 15.03 12.36
CA ALA A 64 -16.59 13.66 12.72
C ALA A 64 -16.54 12.73 11.49
N LEU A 65 -17.47 12.87 10.56
CA LEU A 65 -17.48 12.11 9.31
C LEU A 65 -16.27 12.45 8.42
N SER A 66 -15.90 13.73 8.33
CA SER A 66 -14.69 14.15 7.60
C SER A 66 -13.43 13.50 8.18
N GLN A 67 -13.29 13.49 9.50
CA GLN A 67 -12.17 12.82 10.18
C GLN A 67 -12.17 11.32 9.93
N SER A 68 -13.33 10.64 10.03
CA SER A 68 -13.43 9.19 9.77
C SER A 68 -13.07 8.85 8.31
N GLN A 69 -13.51 9.67 7.35
CA GLN A 69 -13.13 9.51 5.94
C GLN A 69 -11.63 9.72 5.74
N ALA A 70 -11.03 10.74 6.38
CA ALA A 70 -9.61 11.02 6.29
C ALA A 70 -8.76 9.85 6.82
N VAL A 71 -9.17 9.24 7.94
CA VAL A 71 -8.52 8.05 8.49
C VAL A 71 -8.59 6.88 7.49
N ALA A 72 -9.77 6.60 6.93
CA ALA A 72 -9.95 5.52 5.96
C ALA A 72 -9.16 5.77 4.65
N VAL A 73 -9.02 7.02 4.22
CA VAL A 73 -8.19 7.39 3.05
C VAL A 73 -6.71 7.20 3.35
N ASN A 74 -6.24 7.59 4.55
CA ASN A 74 -4.84 7.38 4.94
C ASN A 74 -4.48 5.90 5.01
N GLU A 75 -5.30 5.10 5.69
CA GLU A 75 -5.12 3.66 5.80
C GLU A 75 -5.06 2.97 4.42
N ALA A 76 -5.98 3.34 3.53
CA ALA A 76 -6.01 2.83 2.18
C ALA A 76 -4.75 3.23 1.38
N TYR A 77 -4.28 4.48 1.53
CA TYR A 77 -3.05 4.94 0.87
C TYR A 77 -1.81 4.22 1.40
N GLU A 78 -1.66 4.10 2.72
CA GLU A 78 -0.54 3.37 3.35
C GLU A 78 -0.50 1.91 2.89
N THR A 79 -1.66 1.28 2.72
CA THR A 79 -1.76 -0.10 2.24
C THR A 79 -1.39 -0.21 0.77
N LEU A 80 -1.91 0.68 -0.08
CA LEU A 80 -1.71 0.57 -1.52
C LEU A 80 -0.36 1.12 -2.01
N SER A 81 0.24 2.07 -1.30
CA SER A 81 1.55 2.65 -1.66
C SER A 81 2.72 1.71 -1.35
N ASP A 82 2.58 0.84 -0.37
CA ASP A 82 3.59 -0.16 0.00
C ASP A 82 3.34 -1.47 -0.78
N PRO A 83 4.29 -1.95 -1.60
CA PRO A 83 4.11 -3.16 -2.41
C PRO A 83 3.78 -4.40 -1.59
N LEU A 84 4.43 -4.57 -0.41
CA LEU A 84 4.24 -5.74 0.42
C LEU A 84 2.85 -5.73 1.09
N ARG A 85 2.44 -4.58 1.65
CA ARG A 85 1.10 -4.40 2.21
C ARG A 85 0.01 -4.55 1.15
N ARG A 86 0.26 -4.04 -0.06
CA ARG A 86 -0.65 -4.18 -1.19
C ARG A 86 -0.82 -5.64 -1.59
N ALA A 87 0.29 -6.43 -1.64
CA ALA A 87 0.24 -7.87 -1.91
C ALA A 87 -0.59 -8.61 -0.86
N ALA A 88 -0.30 -8.39 0.43
CA ALA A 88 -1.06 -8.98 1.53
C ALA A 88 -2.54 -8.60 1.49
N TYR A 89 -2.84 -7.35 1.17
CA TYR A 89 -4.22 -6.89 1.04
C TYR A 89 -4.95 -7.57 -0.13
N LEU A 90 -4.29 -7.71 -1.30
CA LEU A 90 -4.83 -8.45 -2.44
C LEU A 90 -5.09 -9.92 -2.11
N LEU A 91 -4.18 -10.57 -1.37
CA LEU A 91 -4.38 -11.93 -0.88
C LEU A 91 -5.61 -12.00 0.04
N SER A 92 -5.76 -11.04 0.96
CA SER A 92 -6.92 -10.99 1.86
C SER A 92 -8.25 -10.83 1.13
N LEU A 93 -8.29 -10.01 0.08
CA LEU A 93 -9.47 -9.86 -0.79
C LEU A 93 -9.85 -11.18 -1.50
N ASN A 94 -8.89 -12.08 -1.69
CA ASN A 94 -9.09 -13.41 -2.26
C ASN A 94 -9.24 -14.51 -1.20
N GLY A 95 -9.48 -14.15 0.07
CA GLY A 95 -9.68 -15.09 1.16
C GLY A 95 -8.41 -15.84 1.61
N ARG A 96 -7.22 -15.29 1.28
CA ARG A 96 -5.91 -15.80 1.73
C ARG A 96 -5.34 -14.86 2.79
N THR A 97 -4.58 -15.39 3.72
CA THR A 97 -3.83 -14.60 4.70
C THR A 97 -2.34 -14.68 4.37
N ALA A 98 -1.67 -13.54 4.25
CA ALA A 98 -0.23 -13.45 4.29
C ALA A 98 0.14 -12.78 5.62
N ASP A 99 1.05 -13.39 6.35
CA ASP A 99 1.58 -12.82 7.59
C ASP A 99 2.70 -11.84 7.23
N VAL A 100 2.35 -10.58 7.10
CA VAL A 100 3.26 -9.48 6.75
C VAL A 100 3.62 -8.70 8.02
N ASP A 101 3.75 -9.39 9.14
CA ASP A 101 4.17 -8.73 10.37
C ASP A 101 5.66 -8.37 10.25
N ARG A 102 5.98 -7.07 10.39
CA ARG A 102 7.37 -6.57 10.34
C ARG A 102 8.26 -7.16 11.44
N ASP A 103 7.67 -7.76 12.45
CA ASP A 103 8.36 -8.46 13.53
C ASP A 103 8.48 -9.97 13.26
N SER A 104 7.95 -10.47 12.12
CA SER A 104 8.13 -11.86 11.71
C SER A 104 9.61 -12.13 11.45
N THR A 105 10.15 -13.12 12.13
CA THR A 105 11.51 -13.56 11.91
C THR A 105 11.61 -14.22 10.53
N ILE A 106 12.55 -13.76 9.70
CA ILE A 106 12.84 -14.40 8.41
C ILE A 106 13.15 -15.88 8.68
N SER A 107 12.26 -16.74 8.22
CA SER A 107 12.36 -18.20 8.45
C SER A 107 13.19 -18.90 7.38
N ASP A 108 13.42 -18.23 6.25
CA ASP A 108 14.24 -18.76 5.15
C ASP A 108 15.74 -18.57 5.48
N PRO A 109 16.53 -19.66 5.66
CA PRO A 109 17.94 -19.56 5.99
C PRO A 109 18.78 -18.89 4.89
N GLU A 110 18.38 -19.05 3.62
CA GLU A 110 19.09 -18.46 2.48
C GLU A 110 18.92 -16.95 2.47
N LEU A 111 17.68 -16.48 2.64
CA LEU A 111 17.35 -15.05 2.73
C LEU A 111 17.99 -14.41 3.96
N LEU A 112 18.05 -15.13 5.08
CA LEU A 112 18.74 -14.66 6.29
C LEU A 112 20.24 -14.48 6.05
N MET A 113 20.90 -15.46 5.40
CA MET A 113 22.32 -15.40 5.08
C MET A 113 22.60 -14.22 4.13
N GLU A 114 21.82 -14.06 3.08
CA GLU A 114 21.93 -12.95 2.13
C GLU A 114 21.76 -11.58 2.82
N SER A 115 20.82 -11.47 3.76
CA SER A 115 20.63 -10.25 4.56
C SER A 115 21.83 -9.95 5.46
N MET A 116 22.49 -10.98 6.02
CA MET A 116 23.69 -10.82 6.84
C MET A 116 24.87 -10.37 5.98
N GLU A 117 25.09 -11.01 4.81
CA GLU A 117 26.15 -10.64 3.87
C GLU A 117 26.00 -9.21 3.36
N ALA A 118 24.77 -8.78 3.04
CA ALA A 118 24.51 -7.41 2.63
C ALA A 118 24.80 -6.37 3.73
N ARG A 119 24.50 -6.72 4.99
CA ARG A 119 24.82 -5.86 6.14
C ARG A 119 26.33 -5.79 6.42
N GLU A 120 27.03 -6.90 6.27
CA GLU A 120 28.49 -6.95 6.43
C GLU A 120 29.16 -6.14 5.32
N ALA A 121 28.78 -6.33 4.07
CA ALA A 121 29.28 -5.54 2.94
C ALA A 121 29.03 -4.03 3.12
N LEU A 122 27.87 -3.65 3.66
CA LEU A 122 27.56 -2.26 3.95
C LEU A 122 28.43 -1.71 5.10
N ALA A 123 28.71 -2.52 6.12
CA ALA A 123 29.56 -2.12 7.24
C ALA A 123 31.04 -1.98 6.84
N GLU A 124 31.50 -2.73 5.85
CA GLU A 124 32.86 -2.71 5.32
C GLU A 124 33.05 -1.68 4.19
N ALA A 125 31.97 -1.09 3.66
CA ALA A 125 32.04 -0.10 2.60
C ALA A 125 32.74 1.18 3.07
N GLU A 126 33.85 1.54 2.43
CA GLU A 126 34.65 2.72 2.76
C GLU A 126 34.39 3.91 1.83
N THR A 127 33.75 3.65 0.69
CA THR A 127 33.50 4.68 -0.34
C THR A 127 32.02 4.85 -0.65
N VAL A 128 31.65 6.04 -1.13
CA VAL A 128 30.28 6.31 -1.58
C VAL A 128 29.91 5.44 -2.79
N GLU A 129 30.88 5.16 -3.66
CA GLU A 129 30.70 4.30 -4.84
C GLU A 129 30.30 2.87 -4.44
N GLU A 130 30.91 2.31 -3.39
CA GLU A 130 30.57 0.98 -2.86
C GLU A 130 29.16 0.96 -2.29
N VAL A 131 28.79 1.94 -1.47
CA VAL A 131 27.43 2.08 -0.93
C VAL A 131 26.39 2.20 -2.05
N VAL A 132 26.66 3.01 -3.07
CA VAL A 132 25.78 3.16 -4.24
C VAL A 132 25.69 1.84 -5.02
N GLY A 133 26.76 1.08 -5.12
CA GLY A 133 26.78 -0.25 -5.75
C GLY A 133 25.84 -1.22 -5.01
N LEU A 134 26.00 -1.36 -3.70
CA LEU A 134 25.16 -2.20 -2.85
C LEU A 134 23.67 -1.79 -2.91
N SER A 135 23.40 -0.48 -2.84
CA SER A 135 22.04 0.05 -2.99
C SER A 135 21.41 -0.32 -4.34
N ARG A 136 22.18 -0.24 -5.42
CA ARG A 136 21.70 -0.61 -6.77
C ARG A 136 21.39 -2.09 -6.87
N GLU A 137 22.24 -2.95 -6.31
CA GLU A 137 22.04 -4.39 -6.28
C GLU A 137 20.76 -4.75 -5.50
N THR A 138 20.63 -4.25 -4.27
CA THR A 138 19.45 -4.48 -3.43
C THR A 138 18.16 -4.00 -4.10
N ASN A 139 18.18 -2.79 -4.67
CA ASN A 139 17.03 -2.28 -5.42
C ASN A 139 16.72 -3.10 -6.68
N GLY A 140 17.73 -3.76 -7.26
CA GLY A 140 17.54 -4.70 -8.36
C GLY A 140 16.77 -5.94 -7.92
N LYS A 141 17.14 -6.54 -6.78
CA LYS A 141 16.46 -7.68 -6.18
C LYS A 141 15.01 -7.37 -5.80
N ILE A 142 14.78 -6.23 -5.15
CA ILE A 142 13.43 -5.76 -4.79
C ILE A 142 12.55 -5.66 -6.05
N ARG A 143 13.05 -5.04 -7.12
CA ARG A 143 12.30 -4.92 -8.38
C ARG A 143 12.01 -6.27 -9.02
N SER A 144 12.93 -7.25 -8.92
CA SER A 144 12.68 -8.61 -9.41
C SER A 144 11.54 -9.26 -8.66
N CYS A 145 11.55 -9.20 -7.31
CA CYS A 145 10.46 -9.72 -6.49
C CYS A 145 9.11 -9.04 -6.79
N GLU A 146 9.10 -7.72 -6.97
CA GLU A 146 7.88 -6.98 -7.34
C GLU A 146 7.33 -7.43 -8.71
N GLN A 147 8.21 -7.70 -9.68
CA GLN A 147 7.82 -8.21 -11.00
C GLN A 147 7.27 -9.63 -10.93
N GLU A 148 7.87 -10.49 -10.11
CA GLU A 148 7.38 -11.85 -9.86
C GLU A 148 6.01 -11.83 -9.17
N LEU A 149 5.82 -10.97 -8.16
CA LEU A 149 4.53 -10.75 -7.53
C LEU A 149 3.46 -10.27 -8.53
N ALA A 150 3.80 -9.30 -9.37
CA ALA A 150 2.89 -8.78 -10.41
C ALA A 150 2.50 -9.90 -11.40
N ALA A 151 3.46 -10.74 -11.80
CA ALA A 151 3.21 -11.88 -12.68
C ALA A 151 2.31 -12.93 -12.01
N ALA A 152 2.56 -13.28 -10.74
CA ALA A 152 1.77 -14.23 -9.98
C ALA A 152 0.31 -13.76 -9.82
N PHE A 153 0.08 -12.51 -9.44
CA PHE A 153 -1.27 -11.93 -9.36
C PHE A 153 -1.96 -11.87 -10.73
N THR A 154 -1.24 -11.54 -11.79
CA THR A 154 -1.79 -11.51 -13.16
C THR A 154 -2.19 -12.91 -13.64
N ALA A 155 -1.42 -13.93 -13.29
CA ALA A 155 -1.71 -15.33 -13.59
C ALA A 155 -2.81 -15.93 -12.69
N GLY A 156 -3.20 -15.25 -11.59
CA GLY A 156 -4.11 -15.78 -10.59
C GLY A 156 -3.48 -16.85 -9.69
N ASP A 157 -2.15 -16.96 -9.68
CA ASP A 157 -1.41 -17.90 -8.83
C ASP A 157 -1.24 -17.30 -7.41
N LEU A 158 -2.30 -17.46 -6.61
CA LEU A 158 -2.32 -16.93 -5.25
C LEU A 158 -1.41 -17.70 -4.28
N ASP A 159 -1.03 -18.93 -4.60
CA ASP A 159 -0.10 -19.70 -3.77
C ASP A 159 1.33 -19.18 -3.97
N GLN A 160 1.73 -18.92 -5.22
CA GLN A 160 3.01 -18.26 -5.50
C GLN A 160 3.04 -16.82 -4.96
N ALA A 161 1.98 -16.04 -5.17
CA ALA A 161 1.90 -14.68 -4.60
C ALA A 161 2.02 -14.68 -3.09
N GLY A 162 1.39 -15.65 -2.40
CA GLY A 162 1.51 -15.82 -0.95
C GLY A 162 2.94 -16.14 -0.51
N ALA A 163 3.61 -17.07 -1.19
CA ALA A 163 4.99 -17.45 -0.89
C ALA A 163 5.99 -16.28 -1.09
N LEU A 164 5.76 -15.40 -2.07
CA LEU A 164 6.58 -14.22 -2.31
C LEU A 164 6.28 -13.06 -1.34
N THR A 165 5.19 -13.13 -0.58
CA THR A 165 4.74 -12.07 0.33
C THR A 165 5.16 -12.34 1.78
N THR A 166 5.49 -13.57 2.12
CA THR A 166 5.94 -14.02 3.45
C THR A 166 7.45 -14.06 3.55
#